data_c84e8cd82d56d651d5a89864cf762b4d
#
_entry.id   c84e8cd82d56d651d5a89864cf762b4d
#
_cell.length_a   1.000
_cell.length_b   1.000
_cell.length_c   1.000
_cell.angle_alpha   90.00
_cell.angle_beta   90.00
_cell.angle_gamma   90.00
#
_symmetry.space_group_name_H-M   'P 1'
#
loop_
_entity.id
_entity.type
_entity.pdbx_description
1 polymer ?
#
loop_
_entity_poly.entity_id
_entity_poly.type
_entity_poly.pdbx_seq_one_letter_code
_entity_poly.pdbx_strand_id
1 'polypeptide(L)'
;MDVRSSGLYVAAYAAKRAELLFAPLRMNRVQISLFDVVKSTGEVKDVFRFTYNGRRYDRLSLSEKIRAGLELSELMRHLTGRRYPVFIDNMESVDDLANVRPNGQIILAKCVHGAALTVRPVNDPPMSKAA
;
A
#
# COMPACT_ATOMS: atom_id res chain seq x y z
N MET A 1 33.82 -21.96 -7.33
CA MET A 1 32.44 -21.44 -7.08
C MET A 1 32.46 -19.94 -7.36
N ASP A 2 31.81 -19.52 -8.40
CA ASP A 2 31.92 -18.13 -8.86
C ASP A 2 31.13 -17.22 -7.92
N VAL A 3 31.73 -16.16 -7.39
CA VAL A 3 31.12 -15.17 -6.47
C VAL A 3 29.88 -14.51 -7.08
N ARG A 4 29.79 -14.46 -8.41
CA ARG A 4 28.64 -13.94 -9.14
C ARG A 4 27.41 -14.85 -9.03
N SER A 5 27.58 -16.16 -9.00
CA SER A 5 26.47 -17.11 -8.85
C SER A 5 25.90 -17.09 -7.43
N SER A 6 26.73 -16.96 -6.40
CA SER A 6 26.25 -16.90 -5.01
C SER A 6 25.41 -15.66 -4.73
N GLY A 7 25.76 -14.50 -5.30
CA GLY A 7 24.96 -13.27 -5.18
C GLY A 7 23.57 -13.38 -5.83
N LEU A 8 23.48 -14.06 -6.97
CA LEU A 8 22.19 -14.31 -7.65
C LEU A 8 21.28 -15.24 -6.83
N TYR A 9 21.83 -16.28 -6.21
CA TYR A 9 21.05 -17.18 -5.34
C TYR A 9 20.55 -16.48 -4.09
N VAL A 10 21.36 -15.63 -3.45
CA VAL A 10 20.95 -14.85 -2.28
C VAL A 10 19.83 -13.88 -2.65
N ALA A 11 19.93 -13.17 -3.78
CA ALA A 11 18.90 -12.26 -4.25
C ALA A 11 17.60 -13.00 -4.58
N ALA A 12 17.67 -14.14 -5.27
CA ALA A 12 16.50 -14.96 -5.58
C ALA A 12 15.84 -15.53 -4.32
N TYR A 13 16.61 -15.98 -3.35
CA TYR A 13 16.10 -16.45 -2.06
C TYR A 13 15.40 -15.33 -1.30
N ALA A 14 16.01 -14.16 -1.21
CA ALA A 14 15.45 -13.01 -0.51
C ALA A 14 14.16 -12.51 -1.17
N ALA A 15 14.12 -12.46 -2.50
CA ALA A 15 12.90 -12.12 -3.26
C ALA A 15 11.79 -13.14 -3.01
N LYS A 16 12.12 -14.45 -3.03
CA LYS A 16 11.14 -15.51 -2.77
C LYS A 16 10.66 -15.50 -1.33
N ARG A 17 11.53 -15.23 -0.38
CA ARG A 17 11.15 -15.06 1.03
C ARG A 17 10.19 -13.88 1.21
N ALA A 18 10.47 -12.73 0.59
CA ALA A 18 9.59 -11.58 0.63
C ALA A 18 8.22 -11.91 0.01
N GLU A 19 8.20 -12.55 -1.16
CA GLU A 19 6.96 -13.01 -1.80
C GLU A 19 6.14 -13.91 -0.87
N LEU A 20 6.76 -14.90 -0.24
CA LEU A 20 6.09 -15.82 0.68
C LEU A 20 5.57 -15.13 1.96
N LEU A 21 6.30 -14.14 2.48
CA LEU A 21 5.87 -13.38 3.66
C LEU A 21 4.68 -12.46 3.35
N PHE A 22 4.62 -11.89 2.15
CA PHE A 22 3.58 -10.95 1.75
C PHE A 22 2.43 -11.58 0.98
N ALA A 23 2.60 -12.76 0.38
CA ALA A 23 1.55 -13.47 -0.33
C ALA A 23 0.28 -13.72 0.53
N PRO A 24 0.38 -14.10 1.82
CA PRO A 24 -0.80 -14.29 2.68
C PRO A 24 -1.58 -13.00 2.95
N LEU A 25 -0.95 -11.84 2.77
CA LEU A 25 -1.53 -10.54 3.09
C LEU A 25 -2.48 -10.01 2.00
N ARG A 26 -2.61 -10.74 0.90
CA ARG A 26 -3.53 -10.44 -0.20
C ARG A 26 -3.52 -8.95 -0.60
N MET A 27 -2.34 -8.38 -0.73
CA MET A 27 -2.21 -7.05 -1.30
C MET A 27 -2.73 -7.11 -2.74
N ASN A 28 -3.68 -6.23 -3.04
CA ASN A 28 -4.40 -6.28 -4.30
C ASN A 28 -3.59 -5.66 -5.44
N ARG A 29 -3.09 -4.45 -5.23
CA ARG A 29 -2.40 -3.65 -6.25
C ARG A 29 -1.02 -3.16 -5.82
N VAL A 30 -0.72 -3.25 -4.53
CA VAL A 30 0.57 -2.90 -3.98
C VAL A 30 1.53 -4.07 -4.09
N GLN A 31 2.71 -3.81 -4.63
CA GLN A 31 3.85 -4.73 -4.65
C GLN A 31 5.00 -4.10 -3.87
N ILE A 32 5.59 -4.86 -2.97
CA ILE A 32 6.69 -4.40 -2.13
C ILE A 32 7.98 -5.09 -2.58
N SER A 33 9.04 -4.29 -2.70
CA SER A 33 10.40 -4.75 -2.92
C SER A 33 11.26 -4.37 -1.74
N LEU A 34 11.90 -5.35 -1.13
CA LEU A 34 12.80 -5.16 0.01
C LEU A 34 14.28 -5.14 -0.42
N PHE A 35 14.55 -5.47 -1.68
CA PHE A 35 15.89 -5.54 -2.22
C PHE A 35 15.94 -4.92 -3.60
N ASP A 36 17.08 -4.36 -3.92
CA ASP A 36 17.44 -3.93 -5.26
C ASP A 36 18.76 -4.59 -5.65
N VAL A 37 18.88 -5.02 -6.89
CA VAL A 37 20.09 -5.64 -7.42
C VAL A 37 20.75 -4.67 -8.38
N VAL A 38 21.96 -4.25 -8.05
CA VAL A 38 22.77 -3.41 -8.92
C VAL A 38 23.18 -4.23 -10.15
N LYS A 39 22.61 -3.90 -11.30
CA LYS A 39 22.78 -4.69 -12.54
C LYS A 39 24.24 -4.82 -12.98
N SER A 40 25.09 -3.82 -12.67
CA SER A 40 26.50 -3.81 -13.08
C SER A 40 27.41 -4.67 -12.21
N THR A 41 27.09 -4.79 -10.92
CA THR A 41 27.94 -5.48 -9.93
C THR A 41 27.32 -6.76 -9.37
N GLY A 42 25.99 -6.92 -9.52
CA GLY A 42 25.24 -7.99 -8.84
C GLY A 42 25.07 -7.75 -7.33
N GLU A 43 25.49 -6.59 -6.83
CA GLU A 43 25.37 -6.25 -5.41
C GLU A 43 23.88 -6.14 -5.02
N VAL A 44 23.51 -6.79 -3.91
CA VAL A 44 22.16 -6.72 -3.34
C VAL A 44 22.14 -5.62 -2.29
N LYS A 45 21.23 -4.66 -2.45
CA LYS A 45 21.03 -3.57 -1.48
C LYS A 45 19.66 -3.71 -0.84
N ASP A 46 19.62 -3.55 0.48
CA ASP A 46 18.36 -3.44 1.19
C ASP A 46 17.67 -2.13 0.81
N VAL A 47 16.44 -2.25 0.35
CA VAL A 47 15.59 -1.10 0.02
C VAL A 47 14.18 -1.37 0.52
N PHE A 48 13.44 -0.33 0.83
CA PHE A 48 12.01 -0.41 0.96
C PHE A 48 11.38 0.41 -0.17
N ARG A 49 10.83 -0.29 -1.13
CA ARG A 49 10.15 0.35 -2.26
C ARG A 49 8.82 -0.34 -2.49
N PHE A 50 7.81 0.42 -2.76
CA PHE A 50 6.55 -0.16 -3.21
C PHE A 50 6.07 0.49 -4.51
N THR A 51 5.31 -0.28 -5.26
CA THR A 51 4.62 0.16 -6.47
C THR A 51 3.12 -0.11 -6.31
N TYR A 52 2.32 0.66 -7.00
CA TYR A 52 0.88 0.47 -7.11
C TYR A 52 0.52 0.30 -8.58
N ASN A 53 -0.07 -0.83 -8.96
CA ASN A 53 -0.26 -1.22 -10.36
C ASN A 53 1.04 -1.13 -11.20
N GLY A 54 2.18 -1.53 -10.63
CA GLY A 54 3.50 -1.46 -11.28
C GLY A 54 4.10 -0.06 -11.40
N ARG A 55 3.39 1.00 -10.96
CA ARG A 55 3.88 2.38 -10.99
C ARG A 55 4.48 2.78 -9.66
N ARG A 56 5.56 3.58 -9.71
CA ARG A 56 6.22 4.13 -8.52
C ARG A 56 5.34 5.18 -7.84
N TYR A 57 5.49 5.34 -6.53
CA TYR A 57 4.71 6.25 -5.69
C TYR A 57 4.74 7.71 -6.17
N ASP A 58 5.90 8.18 -6.64
CA ASP A 58 6.09 9.53 -7.17
C ASP A 58 5.26 9.82 -8.42
N ARG A 59 4.81 8.77 -9.13
CA ARG A 59 4.00 8.85 -10.35
C ARG A 59 2.52 8.53 -10.16
N LEU A 60 2.10 8.36 -8.93
CA LEU A 60 0.70 8.07 -8.60
C LEU A 60 -0.12 9.37 -8.52
N SER A 61 -1.36 9.31 -8.96
CA SER A 61 -2.36 10.33 -8.68
C SER A 61 -2.69 10.38 -7.18
N LEU A 62 -3.33 11.44 -6.72
CA LEU A 62 -3.72 11.57 -5.32
C LEU A 62 -4.64 10.41 -4.87
N SER A 63 -5.63 10.07 -5.67
CA SER A 63 -6.52 8.94 -5.38
C SER A 63 -5.81 7.60 -5.31
N GLU A 64 -4.82 7.39 -6.18
CA GLU A 64 -3.99 6.17 -6.14
C GLU A 64 -3.08 6.11 -4.92
N LYS A 65 -2.53 7.25 -4.49
CA LYS A 65 -1.75 7.35 -3.26
C LYS A 65 -2.58 7.01 -2.03
N ILE A 66 -3.82 7.50 -1.96
CA ILE A 66 -4.76 7.17 -0.88
C ILE A 66 -5.06 5.67 -0.88
N ARG A 67 -5.39 5.08 -2.02
CA ARG A 67 -5.67 3.64 -2.12
C ARG A 67 -4.44 2.78 -1.77
N ALA A 68 -3.26 3.17 -2.23
CA ALA A 68 -2.01 2.49 -1.87
C ALA A 68 -1.73 2.57 -0.37
N GLY A 69 -1.96 3.74 0.25
CA GLY A 69 -1.83 3.92 1.70
C GLY A 69 -2.77 3.02 2.50
N LEU A 70 -4.00 2.83 2.02
CA LEU A 70 -4.95 1.91 2.65
C LEU A 70 -4.49 0.46 2.60
N GLU A 71 -3.99 -0.02 1.46
CA GLU A 71 -3.42 -1.37 1.35
C GLU A 71 -2.23 -1.55 2.29
N LEU A 72 -1.36 -0.54 2.41
CA LEU A 72 -0.23 -0.56 3.34
C LEU A 72 -0.69 -0.56 4.81
N SER A 73 -1.77 0.17 5.15
CA SER A 73 -2.32 0.15 6.50
C SER A 73 -2.84 -1.24 6.90
N GLU A 74 -3.48 -1.95 5.98
CA GLU A 74 -3.90 -3.33 6.20
C GLU A 74 -2.71 -4.28 6.35
N LEU A 75 -1.63 -4.08 5.58
CA LEU A 75 -0.38 -4.81 5.77
C LEU A 75 0.17 -4.60 7.18
N MET A 76 0.26 -3.35 7.64
CA MET A 76 0.74 -3.03 8.98
C MET A 76 -0.12 -3.68 10.08
N ARG A 77 -1.44 -3.71 9.89
CA ARG A 77 -2.36 -4.41 10.79
C ARG A 77 -2.05 -5.89 10.89
N HIS A 78 -1.81 -6.54 9.74
CA HIS A 78 -1.46 -7.97 9.71
C HIS A 78 -0.10 -8.25 10.38
N LEU A 79 0.90 -7.43 10.10
CA LEU A 79 2.24 -7.62 10.64
C LEU A 79 2.32 -7.37 12.16
N THR A 80 1.56 -6.40 12.67
CA THR A 80 1.63 -6.02 14.09
C THR A 80 0.55 -6.67 14.95
N GLY A 81 -0.49 -7.22 14.35
CA GLY A 81 -1.69 -7.72 15.05
C GLY A 81 -2.54 -6.60 15.68
N ARG A 82 -2.20 -5.33 15.45
CA ARG A 82 -2.88 -4.17 16.04
C ARG A 82 -3.83 -3.52 15.04
N ARG A 83 -4.94 -3.01 15.54
CA ARG A 83 -5.89 -2.20 14.77
C ARG A 83 -5.60 -0.72 14.99
N TYR A 84 -5.03 -0.08 13.99
CA TYR A 84 -4.78 1.35 14.01
C TYR A 84 -5.96 2.09 13.38
N PRO A 85 -6.39 3.24 13.93
CA PRO A 85 -7.31 4.11 13.21
C PRO A 85 -6.64 4.63 11.94
N VAL A 86 -7.40 4.66 10.84
CA VAL A 86 -6.93 5.16 9.56
C VAL A 86 -7.57 6.51 9.29
N PHE A 87 -6.76 7.53 9.10
CA PHE A 87 -7.21 8.86 8.71
C PHE A 87 -7.03 9.03 7.20
N ILE A 88 -8.09 9.37 6.50
CA ILE A 88 -8.09 9.62 5.06
C ILE A 88 -8.50 11.06 4.82
N ASP A 89 -7.55 11.85 4.36
CA ASP A 89 -7.77 13.21 3.93
C ASP A 89 -8.08 13.29 2.42
N ASN A 90 -8.65 14.40 2.00
CA ASN A 90 -8.97 14.67 0.60
C ASN A 90 -9.90 13.63 -0.05
N MET A 91 -10.93 13.21 0.69
CA MET A 91 -11.91 12.24 0.18
C MET A 91 -12.67 12.73 -1.05
N GLU A 92 -12.70 14.03 -1.32
CA GLU A 92 -13.25 14.61 -2.55
C GLU A 92 -12.49 14.18 -3.81
N SER A 93 -11.23 13.74 -3.66
CA SER A 93 -10.38 13.26 -4.77
C SER A 93 -10.51 11.76 -5.03
N VAL A 94 -11.35 11.06 -4.28
CA VAL A 94 -11.51 9.60 -4.38
C VAL A 94 -12.95 9.25 -4.65
N ASP A 95 -13.21 8.75 -5.84
CA ASP A 95 -14.57 8.34 -6.23
C ASP A 95 -14.96 7.00 -5.62
N ASP A 96 -14.01 6.11 -5.39
CA ASP A 96 -14.25 4.75 -4.94
C ASP A 96 -13.10 4.19 -4.09
N LEU A 97 -13.46 3.63 -2.93
CA LEU A 97 -12.57 2.87 -2.05
C LEU A 97 -12.78 1.35 -2.17
N ALA A 98 -13.51 0.89 -3.19
CA ALA A 98 -13.98 -0.50 -3.31
C ALA A 98 -12.87 -1.57 -3.26
N ASN A 99 -11.64 -1.21 -3.58
CA ASN A 99 -10.52 -2.17 -3.63
C ASN A 99 -9.91 -2.48 -2.26
N VAL A 100 -10.13 -1.63 -1.26
CA VAL A 100 -9.58 -1.80 0.08
C VAL A 100 -10.61 -1.38 1.11
N ARG A 101 -11.06 -2.33 1.92
CA ARG A 101 -11.88 -2.06 3.10
C ARG A 101 -11.01 -2.17 4.35
N PRO A 102 -10.56 -1.05 4.93
CA PRO A 102 -9.83 -1.10 6.18
C PRO A 102 -10.68 -1.75 7.28
N ASN A 103 -10.10 -2.68 8.00
CA ASN A 103 -10.78 -3.35 9.09
C ASN A 103 -10.49 -2.64 10.41
N GLY A 104 -11.25 -1.61 10.72
CA GLY A 104 -11.08 -0.80 11.93
C GLY A 104 -11.77 0.54 11.84
N GLN A 105 -11.41 1.44 12.74
CA GLN A 105 -11.91 2.81 12.73
C GLN A 105 -11.32 3.58 11.55
N ILE A 106 -12.18 4.22 10.77
CA ILE A 106 -11.79 5.08 9.67
C ILE A 106 -12.32 6.49 9.95
N ILE A 107 -11.46 7.47 9.79
CA ILE A 107 -11.80 8.90 9.88
C ILE A 107 -11.63 9.48 8.48
N LEU A 108 -12.73 9.96 7.91
CA LEU A 108 -12.76 10.53 6.56
C LEU A 108 -12.86 12.04 6.66
N ALA A 109 -11.93 12.76 6.07
CA ALA A 109 -12.00 14.19 5.90
C ALA A 109 -12.31 14.55 4.45
N LYS A 110 -13.32 15.39 4.25
CA LYS A 110 -13.76 15.86 2.94
C LYS A 110 -13.99 17.36 2.99
N CYS A 111 -13.42 18.09 2.06
CA CYS A 111 -13.71 19.49 1.87
C CYS A 111 -14.98 19.65 1.04
N VAL A 112 -15.94 20.43 1.57
CA VAL A 112 -17.18 20.77 0.86
C VAL A 112 -17.31 22.28 0.83
N HIS A 113 -17.26 22.87 -0.35
CA HIS A 113 -17.33 24.32 -0.51
C HIS A 113 -18.63 24.89 0.09
N GLY A 114 -18.49 25.93 0.90
CA GLY A 114 -19.64 26.60 1.53
C GLY A 114 -20.29 25.86 2.71
N ALA A 115 -19.77 24.70 3.10
CA ALA A 115 -20.28 23.95 4.26
C ALA A 115 -19.51 24.31 5.53
N ALA A 116 -20.21 24.40 6.67
CA ALA A 116 -19.58 24.47 7.97
C ALA A 116 -18.95 23.11 8.35
N LEU A 117 -17.94 23.15 9.21
CA LEU A 117 -17.34 21.93 9.74
C LEU A 117 -18.37 21.13 10.54
N THR A 118 -18.59 19.91 10.12
CA THR A 118 -19.47 18.97 10.81
C THR A 118 -18.76 17.63 10.99
N VAL A 119 -19.00 16.97 12.11
CA VAL A 119 -18.52 15.61 12.38
C VAL A 119 -19.73 14.73 12.63
N ARG A 120 -19.81 13.64 11.91
CA ARG A 120 -20.90 12.67 12.06
C ARG A 120 -20.38 11.24 11.98
N PRO A 121 -20.91 10.30 12.75
CA PRO A 121 -20.62 8.90 12.55
C PRO A 121 -21.20 8.44 11.20
N VAL A 122 -20.44 7.63 10.46
CA VAL A 122 -20.90 6.99 9.24
C VAL A 122 -20.76 5.49 9.46
N ASN A 123 -21.91 4.81 9.51
CA ASN A 123 -21.92 3.37 9.76
C ASN A 123 -21.57 2.55 8.51
N ASP A 124 -21.77 3.13 7.31
CA ASP A 124 -21.34 2.57 6.05
C ASP A 124 -20.29 3.48 5.40
N PRO A 125 -19.09 2.96 5.06
CA PRO A 125 -18.17 3.73 4.23
C PRO A 125 -18.87 4.07 2.90
N PRO A 126 -18.53 5.21 2.28
CA PRO A 126 -19.12 5.59 1.00
C PRO A 126 -18.81 4.49 -0.02
N MET A 127 -19.77 3.62 -0.20
CA MET A 127 -19.80 2.65 -1.28
C MET A 127 -20.09 3.42 -2.56
N SER A 128 -19.44 2.99 -3.65
CA SER A 128 -19.59 3.55 -4.99
C SER A 128 -20.97 4.20 -5.23
N LYS A 129 -20.97 5.39 -5.78
CA LYS A 129 -22.20 5.87 -6.39
C LYS A 129 -22.66 4.80 -7.37
N ALA A 130 -23.74 4.12 -7.04
CA ALA A 130 -24.47 3.36 -8.02
C ALA A 130 -24.79 4.32 -9.18
N ALA A 131 -24.35 3.93 -10.35
CA ALA A 131 -24.64 4.65 -11.58
C ALA A 131 -26.14 4.74 -11.82
#